data_c41daa7acfad7b00002ce6577bfe6610
#
_entry.id   c41daa7acfad7b00002ce6577bfe6610
#
_cell.length_a   1.000
_cell.length_b   1.000
_cell.length_c   1.000
_cell.angle_alpha   90.00
_cell.angle_beta   90.00
_cell.angle_gamma   90.00
#
_symmetry.space_group_name_H-M   'P 1'
#
loop_
_entity.id
_entity.type
_entity.pdbx_description
1 polymer ?
#
loop_
_entity_poly.entity_id
_entity_poly.type
_entity_poly.pdbx_seq_one_letter_code
_entity_poly.pdbx_strand_id
1 'polypeptide(L)'
;KKGQKLNLKTYINEILKVAKGTPVSLEVTETTAAGMIKQGKALYKMFNKVAKNVYIKIPINPAFKNSDSTHFDGIIAIKALSKAKIPTNCTLIFTPEQALLAAKAGASFVSPFAGRVDDFIRVNNKIKVDKTAYYPSIGMTKSKKVLEDNGIYSGTDLVWRCVQILRNYNFKTQ
;
A
#
# COMPACT_ATOMS: atom_id res chain seq x y z
N LYS A 1 -27.05 -1.76 9.26
CA LYS A 1 -28.43 -1.68 8.74
C LYS A 1 -28.51 -2.49 7.46
N LYS A 2 -29.07 -3.69 7.52
CA LYS A 2 -29.33 -4.54 6.34
C LYS A 2 -30.42 -3.85 5.51
N GLY A 3 -30.14 -3.54 4.24
CA GLY A 3 -31.16 -3.18 3.25
C GLY A 3 -31.12 -1.77 2.65
N GLN A 4 -30.27 -0.85 3.09
CA GLN A 4 -30.11 0.43 2.39
C GLN A 4 -29.10 0.32 1.25
N LYS A 5 -29.52 0.63 0.00
CA LYS A 5 -28.57 0.80 -1.11
C LYS A 5 -27.65 1.97 -0.79
N LEU A 6 -26.42 1.68 -0.39
CA LEU A 6 -25.40 2.68 -0.09
C LEU A 6 -25.02 3.39 -1.40
N ASN A 7 -25.26 4.69 -1.47
CA ASN A 7 -24.71 5.49 -2.56
C ASN A 7 -23.23 5.76 -2.26
N LEU A 8 -22.34 5.01 -2.93
CA LEU A 8 -20.89 5.05 -2.68
C LEU A 8 -20.32 6.47 -2.79
N LYS A 9 -20.80 7.27 -3.74
CA LYS A 9 -20.32 8.65 -3.93
C LYS A 9 -20.69 9.54 -2.73
N THR A 10 -21.91 9.44 -2.24
CA THR A 10 -22.35 10.18 -1.06
C THR A 10 -21.54 9.75 0.17
N TYR A 11 -21.37 8.46 0.35
CA TYR A 11 -20.60 7.90 1.47
C TYR A 11 -19.13 8.36 1.47
N ILE A 12 -18.46 8.33 0.33
CA ILE A 12 -17.09 8.85 0.20
C ILE A 12 -17.04 10.34 0.56
N ASN A 13 -18.00 11.13 0.07
CA ASN A 13 -18.05 12.57 0.37
C ASN A 13 -18.20 12.84 1.88
N GLU A 14 -18.99 12.05 2.59
CA GLU A 14 -19.15 12.16 4.05
C GLU A 14 -17.83 11.83 4.77
N ILE A 15 -17.16 10.73 4.40
CA ILE A 15 -15.85 10.36 4.97
C ILE A 15 -14.85 11.50 4.78
N LEU A 16 -14.74 12.05 3.58
CA LEU A 16 -13.79 13.12 3.26
C LEU A 16 -14.02 14.36 4.13
N LYS A 17 -15.30 14.76 4.33
CA LYS A 17 -15.67 15.90 5.19
C LYS A 17 -15.32 15.65 6.66
N VAL A 18 -15.63 14.45 7.17
CA VAL A 18 -15.35 14.09 8.58
C VAL A 18 -13.84 14.00 8.84
N ALA A 19 -13.07 13.56 7.87
CA ALA A 19 -11.60 13.43 7.98
C ALA A 19 -10.87 14.79 8.12
N LYS A 20 -11.51 15.93 7.82
CA LYS A 20 -11.03 17.30 8.11
C LYS A 20 -9.55 17.54 7.70
N GLY A 21 -9.17 17.20 6.50
CA GLY A 21 -7.79 17.40 6.03
C GLY A 21 -6.84 16.23 6.31
N THR A 22 -7.21 15.26 7.15
CA THR A 22 -6.47 14.00 7.23
C THR A 22 -6.51 13.30 5.88
N PRO A 23 -5.36 12.82 5.36
CA PRO A 23 -5.31 12.12 4.08
C PRO A 23 -6.25 10.92 4.02
N VAL A 24 -7.04 10.84 2.96
CA VAL A 24 -7.94 9.71 2.69
C VAL A 24 -7.53 9.07 1.37
N SER A 25 -7.20 7.78 1.41
CA SER A 25 -6.79 7.04 0.23
C SER A 25 -7.98 6.42 -0.49
N LEU A 26 -8.11 6.71 -1.80
CA LEU A 26 -9.07 6.07 -2.71
C LEU A 26 -8.32 5.15 -3.66
N GLU A 27 -8.60 3.86 -3.57
CA GLU A 27 -7.86 2.84 -4.32
C GLU A 27 -8.42 2.66 -5.73
N VAL A 28 -7.51 2.54 -6.70
CA VAL A 28 -7.87 2.15 -8.08
C VAL A 28 -8.11 0.65 -8.16
N THR A 29 -8.94 0.24 -9.13
CA THR A 29 -9.25 -1.17 -9.40
C THR A 29 -8.66 -1.65 -10.73
N GLU A 30 -8.15 -0.74 -11.54
CA GLU A 30 -7.45 -1.03 -12.78
C GLU A 30 -6.08 -1.66 -12.51
N THR A 31 -5.61 -2.52 -13.43
CA THR A 31 -4.36 -3.27 -13.27
C THR A 31 -3.27 -2.88 -14.27
N THR A 32 -3.60 -2.01 -15.23
CA THR A 32 -2.62 -1.46 -16.19
C THR A 32 -2.24 -0.04 -15.81
N ALA A 33 -1.03 0.39 -16.14
CA ALA A 33 -0.58 1.75 -15.90
C ALA A 33 -1.54 2.80 -16.48
N ALA A 34 -1.95 2.63 -17.73
CA ALA A 34 -2.88 3.54 -18.41
C ALA A 34 -4.25 3.60 -17.70
N GLY A 35 -4.78 2.43 -17.32
CA GLY A 35 -6.04 2.30 -16.57
C GLY A 35 -5.96 2.99 -15.21
N MET A 36 -4.93 2.69 -14.41
CA MET A 36 -4.71 3.29 -13.09
C MET A 36 -4.55 4.81 -13.17
N ILE A 37 -3.81 5.32 -14.17
CA ILE A 37 -3.66 6.76 -14.38
C ILE A 37 -4.99 7.42 -14.71
N LYS A 38 -5.76 6.84 -15.62
CA LYS A 38 -7.07 7.35 -16.03
C LYS A 38 -8.04 7.37 -14.86
N GLN A 39 -8.17 6.25 -14.16
CA GLN A 39 -9.05 6.10 -13.01
C GLN A 39 -8.62 7.01 -11.85
N GLY A 40 -7.32 7.06 -11.53
CA GLY A 40 -6.78 7.91 -10.47
C GLY A 40 -7.06 9.40 -10.71
N LYS A 41 -6.85 9.89 -11.94
CA LYS A 41 -7.21 11.27 -12.32
C LYS A 41 -8.71 11.53 -12.17
N ALA A 42 -9.56 10.58 -12.56
CA ALA A 42 -11.01 10.71 -12.45
C ALA A 42 -11.47 10.76 -10.98
N LEU A 43 -10.97 9.85 -10.13
CA LEU A 43 -11.26 9.83 -8.69
C LEU A 43 -10.79 11.14 -8.03
N TYR A 44 -9.58 11.59 -8.30
CA TYR A 44 -9.05 12.83 -7.75
C TYR A 44 -9.90 14.04 -8.16
N LYS A 45 -10.21 14.19 -9.44
CA LYS A 45 -11.07 15.28 -9.96
C LYS A 45 -12.45 15.26 -9.32
N MET A 46 -13.02 14.07 -9.12
CA MET A 46 -14.38 13.92 -8.57
C MET A 46 -14.43 14.27 -7.08
N PHE A 47 -13.47 13.82 -6.29
CA PHE A 47 -13.57 13.79 -4.83
C PHE A 47 -12.68 14.82 -4.12
N ASN A 48 -11.53 15.21 -4.68
CA ASN A 48 -10.60 16.12 -3.99
C ASN A 48 -11.17 17.51 -3.73
N LYS A 49 -12.16 17.94 -4.53
CA LYS A 49 -12.86 19.23 -4.33
C LYS A 49 -13.67 19.29 -3.01
N VAL A 50 -13.96 18.16 -2.38
CA VAL A 50 -14.78 18.07 -1.16
C VAL A 50 -14.02 18.60 0.06
N ALA A 51 -12.78 18.12 0.28
CA ALA A 51 -11.98 18.47 1.46
C ALA A 51 -10.47 18.62 1.16
N LYS A 52 -10.04 18.52 -0.10
CA LYS A 52 -8.64 18.62 -0.56
C LYS A 52 -7.69 17.63 0.12
N ASN A 53 -8.20 16.47 0.52
CA ASN A 53 -7.47 15.45 1.29
C ASN A 53 -7.44 14.07 0.61
N VAL A 54 -7.71 14.00 -0.70
CA VAL A 54 -7.71 12.74 -1.45
C VAL A 54 -6.30 12.36 -1.89
N TYR A 55 -5.92 11.13 -1.60
CA TYR A 55 -4.72 10.45 -2.10
C TYR A 55 -5.14 9.25 -2.93
N ILE A 56 -4.52 9.05 -4.09
CA ILE A 56 -4.85 7.90 -4.94
C ILE A 56 -4.00 6.71 -4.51
N LYS A 57 -4.66 5.62 -4.10
CA LYS A 57 -3.97 4.41 -3.66
C LYS A 57 -3.71 3.50 -4.85
N ILE A 58 -2.42 3.16 -5.06
CA ILE A 58 -1.92 2.43 -6.22
C ILE A 58 -1.15 1.19 -5.74
N PRO A 59 -1.47 -0.02 -6.22
CA PRO A 59 -0.66 -1.21 -5.96
C PRO A 59 0.71 -1.08 -6.61
N ILE A 60 1.78 -1.46 -5.88
CA ILE A 60 3.16 -1.39 -6.41
C ILE A 60 3.33 -2.33 -7.61
N ASN A 61 2.76 -3.52 -7.49
CA ASN A 61 2.75 -4.56 -8.52
C ASN A 61 1.33 -5.07 -8.72
N PRO A 62 0.62 -4.65 -9.78
CA PRO A 62 -0.76 -5.08 -10.05
C PRO A 62 -0.85 -6.44 -10.76
N ALA A 63 0.26 -7.11 -11.08
CA ALA A 63 0.26 -8.41 -11.73
C ALA A 63 -0.31 -9.50 -10.82
N PHE A 64 -1.15 -10.38 -11.37
CA PHE A 64 -1.70 -11.54 -10.68
C PHE A 64 -0.91 -12.82 -10.92
N LYS A 65 -0.16 -12.89 -12.04
CA LYS A 65 0.65 -14.03 -12.44
C LYS A 65 2.03 -13.58 -12.85
N ASN A 66 3.02 -14.46 -12.73
CA ASN A 66 4.40 -14.17 -13.18
C ASN A 66 4.51 -13.88 -14.67
N SER A 67 3.55 -14.39 -15.47
CA SER A 67 3.48 -14.15 -16.91
C SER A 67 2.87 -12.81 -17.31
N ASP A 68 2.30 -12.06 -16.37
CA ASP A 68 1.68 -10.77 -16.66
C ASP A 68 2.76 -9.73 -16.99
N SER A 69 2.48 -8.82 -17.92
CA SER A 69 3.41 -7.74 -18.31
C SER A 69 3.29 -6.48 -17.43
N THR A 70 2.41 -6.50 -16.41
CA THR A 70 2.04 -5.31 -15.63
C THR A 70 2.84 -5.12 -14.34
N HIS A 71 3.93 -5.89 -14.12
CA HIS A 71 4.70 -5.88 -12.86
C HIS A 71 5.18 -4.50 -12.41
N PHE A 72 5.49 -3.59 -13.33
CA PHE A 72 5.96 -2.23 -13.03
C PHE A 72 4.90 -1.14 -13.25
N ASP A 73 3.68 -1.51 -13.62
CA ASP A 73 2.63 -0.59 -13.99
C ASP A 73 2.21 0.32 -12.82
N GLY A 74 2.30 -0.16 -11.59
CA GLY A 74 2.08 0.66 -10.39
C GLY A 74 3.08 1.80 -10.28
N ILE A 75 4.37 1.52 -10.50
CA ILE A 75 5.43 2.53 -10.47
C ILE A 75 5.24 3.56 -11.59
N ILE A 76 4.89 3.11 -12.78
CA ILE A 76 4.60 3.99 -13.94
C ILE A 76 3.41 4.90 -13.62
N ALA A 77 2.34 4.35 -13.04
CA ALA A 77 1.16 5.10 -12.66
C ALA A 77 1.46 6.15 -11.58
N ILE A 78 2.19 5.78 -10.52
CA ILE A 78 2.61 6.70 -9.46
C ILE A 78 3.42 7.86 -10.05
N LYS A 79 4.41 7.58 -10.90
CA LYS A 79 5.24 8.61 -11.54
C LYS A 79 4.41 9.58 -12.40
N ALA A 80 3.44 9.06 -13.15
CA ALA A 80 2.57 9.89 -13.98
C ALA A 80 1.61 10.75 -13.15
N LEU A 81 1.03 10.21 -12.07
CA LEU A 81 0.16 10.94 -11.16
C LEU A 81 0.94 12.00 -10.38
N SER A 82 2.14 11.69 -9.90
CA SER A 82 3.03 12.64 -9.23
C SER A 82 3.40 13.83 -10.14
N LYS A 83 3.74 13.59 -11.42
CA LYS A 83 3.96 14.65 -12.41
C LYS A 83 2.71 15.53 -12.60
N ALA A 84 1.52 14.97 -12.46
CA ALA A 84 0.25 15.69 -12.50
C ALA A 84 -0.11 16.36 -11.16
N LYS A 85 0.78 16.37 -10.16
CA LYS A 85 0.58 16.90 -8.81
C LYS A 85 -0.60 16.23 -8.07
N ILE A 86 -0.87 14.98 -8.37
CA ILE A 86 -1.87 14.16 -7.68
C ILE A 86 -1.11 13.29 -6.67
N PRO A 87 -1.35 13.46 -5.36
CA PRO A 87 -0.66 12.68 -4.35
C PRO A 87 -1.11 11.21 -4.38
N THR A 88 -0.16 10.32 -4.13
CA THR A 88 -0.41 8.88 -4.16
C THR A 88 0.02 8.19 -2.87
N ASN A 89 -0.68 7.11 -2.54
CA ASN A 89 -0.32 6.14 -1.51
C ASN A 89 -0.01 4.81 -2.19
N CYS A 90 1.25 4.39 -2.17
CA CYS A 90 1.64 3.10 -2.75
C CYS A 90 1.33 1.97 -1.79
N THR A 91 0.57 0.98 -2.24
CA THR A 91 0.15 -0.17 -1.42
C THR A 91 0.73 -1.49 -1.94
N LEU A 92 0.48 -2.59 -1.19
CA LEU A 92 1.04 -3.91 -1.45
C LEU A 92 2.58 -3.92 -1.39
N ILE A 93 3.13 -3.19 -0.44
CA ILE A 93 4.57 -3.15 -0.18
C ILE A 93 4.93 -4.34 0.72
N PHE A 94 5.80 -5.20 0.22
CA PHE A 94 6.31 -6.40 0.92
C PHE A 94 7.82 -6.38 1.09
N THR A 95 8.54 -5.44 0.45
CA THR A 95 9.98 -5.28 0.62
C THR A 95 10.38 -3.80 0.75
N PRO A 96 11.51 -3.49 1.42
CA PRO A 96 12.01 -2.12 1.52
C PRO A 96 12.34 -1.50 0.17
N GLU A 97 12.80 -2.31 -0.80
CA GLU A 97 13.13 -1.86 -2.15
C GLU A 97 11.88 -1.38 -2.90
N GLN A 98 10.74 -2.03 -2.69
CA GLN A 98 9.46 -1.58 -3.24
C GLN A 98 9.09 -0.20 -2.67
N ALA A 99 9.29 0.03 -1.38
CA ALA A 99 9.05 1.34 -0.76
C ALA A 99 9.97 2.42 -1.37
N LEU A 100 11.25 2.11 -1.57
CA LEU A 100 12.22 2.99 -2.21
C LEU A 100 11.82 3.34 -3.65
N LEU A 101 11.42 2.35 -4.45
CA LEU A 101 10.98 2.56 -5.83
C LEU A 101 9.72 3.43 -5.89
N ALA A 102 8.75 3.19 -5.00
CA ALA A 102 7.54 4.01 -4.90
C ALA A 102 7.87 5.47 -4.54
N ALA A 103 8.74 5.69 -3.57
CA ALA A 103 9.21 7.02 -3.17
C ALA A 103 9.93 7.74 -4.32
N LYS A 104 10.82 7.03 -5.03
CA LYS A 104 11.53 7.56 -6.20
C LYS A 104 10.58 7.89 -7.37
N ALA A 105 9.47 7.18 -7.49
CA ALA A 105 8.40 7.51 -8.44
C ALA A 105 7.56 8.71 -8.02
N GLY A 106 7.65 9.16 -6.77
CA GLY A 106 6.97 10.34 -6.21
C GLY A 106 5.73 10.01 -5.38
N ALA A 107 5.65 8.82 -4.79
CA ALA A 107 4.61 8.49 -3.82
C ALA A 107 4.71 9.38 -2.58
N SER A 108 3.57 9.86 -2.08
CA SER A 108 3.49 10.63 -0.83
C SER A 108 3.50 9.72 0.39
N PHE A 109 2.88 8.54 0.27
CA PHE A 109 2.83 7.48 1.28
C PHE A 109 3.20 6.14 0.68
N VAL A 110 3.76 5.27 1.54
CA VAL A 110 3.88 3.84 1.29
C VAL A 110 3.16 3.07 2.40
N SER A 111 2.49 1.99 2.04
CA SER A 111 1.70 1.17 2.97
C SER A 111 2.24 -0.27 2.98
N PRO A 112 3.22 -0.58 3.85
CA PRO A 112 3.74 -1.92 4.03
C PRO A 112 2.65 -2.87 4.57
N PHE A 113 2.60 -4.08 4.02
CA PHE A 113 1.61 -5.10 4.40
C PHE A 113 2.12 -5.98 5.54
N ALA A 114 2.40 -5.35 6.70
CA ALA A 114 2.99 -5.98 7.87
C ALA A 114 2.27 -7.28 8.29
N GLY A 115 0.96 -7.22 8.53
CA GLY A 115 0.20 -8.41 8.95
C GLY A 115 0.20 -9.53 7.91
N ARG A 116 0.30 -9.21 6.61
CA ARG A 116 0.38 -10.24 5.56
C ARG A 116 1.73 -10.95 5.53
N VAL A 117 2.82 -10.24 5.84
CA VAL A 117 4.14 -10.84 6.01
C VAL A 117 4.12 -11.81 7.20
N ASP A 118 3.57 -11.40 8.33
CA ASP A 118 3.44 -12.25 9.51
C ASP A 118 2.63 -13.52 9.22
N ASP A 119 1.49 -13.37 8.55
CA ASP A 119 0.64 -14.50 8.15
C ASP A 119 1.36 -15.43 7.17
N PHE A 120 2.09 -14.88 6.20
CA PHE A 120 2.84 -15.66 5.22
C PHE A 120 3.94 -16.50 5.87
N ILE A 121 4.72 -15.90 6.78
CA ILE A 121 5.76 -16.61 7.52
C ILE A 121 5.15 -17.74 8.35
N ARG A 122 4.02 -17.51 9.03
CA ARG A 122 3.31 -18.54 9.79
C ARG A 122 2.87 -19.71 8.93
N VAL A 123 2.20 -19.40 7.82
CA VAL A 123 1.63 -20.44 6.92
C VAL A 123 2.74 -21.29 6.31
N ASN A 124 3.80 -20.67 5.78
CA ASN A 124 4.90 -21.38 5.15
C ASN A 124 5.66 -22.29 6.12
N ASN A 125 5.70 -21.92 7.39
CA ASN A 125 6.37 -22.70 8.43
C ASN A 125 5.42 -23.62 9.20
N LYS A 126 4.16 -23.75 8.77
CA LYS A 126 3.12 -24.60 9.40
C LYS A 126 2.98 -24.31 10.90
N ILE A 127 2.99 -23.03 11.27
CA ILE A 127 2.79 -22.58 12.65
C ILE A 127 1.28 -22.41 12.86
N LYS A 128 0.72 -23.23 13.74
CA LYS A 128 -0.68 -23.10 14.17
C LYS A 128 -0.74 -22.06 15.28
N VAL A 129 -1.40 -20.94 15.01
CA VAL A 129 -1.69 -19.90 16.00
C VAL A 129 -3.13 -19.43 15.81
N ASP A 130 -3.71 -18.89 16.86
CA ASP A 130 -4.93 -18.12 16.77
C ASP A 130 -4.72 -16.92 15.84
N LYS A 131 -5.71 -16.59 15.01
CA LYS A 131 -5.65 -15.43 14.11
C LYS A 131 -5.46 -14.11 14.83
N THR A 132 -5.84 -14.05 16.11
CA THR A 132 -5.68 -12.89 16.99
C THR A 132 -4.33 -12.88 17.71
N ALA A 133 -3.53 -13.96 17.60
CA ALA A 133 -2.25 -14.04 18.25
C ALA A 133 -1.24 -13.02 17.68
N TYR A 134 -0.63 -12.26 18.57
CA TYR A 134 0.41 -11.30 18.21
C TYR A 134 1.63 -11.99 17.59
N TYR A 135 2.19 -11.41 16.53
CA TYR A 135 3.44 -11.86 15.93
C TYR A 135 4.62 -11.09 16.53
N PRO A 136 5.66 -11.77 17.03
CA PRO A 136 6.80 -11.07 17.65
C PRO A 136 7.55 -10.17 16.67
N SER A 137 7.85 -8.94 17.07
CA SER A 137 8.57 -7.97 16.23
C SER A 137 9.97 -8.44 15.82
N ILE A 138 10.62 -9.22 16.69
CA ILE A 138 11.93 -9.83 16.46
C ILE A 138 11.86 -11.12 15.61
N GLY A 139 10.66 -11.50 15.14
CA GLY A 139 10.44 -12.75 14.42
C GLY A 139 10.29 -13.96 15.33
N MET A 140 10.13 -15.11 14.71
CA MET A 140 10.01 -16.41 15.40
C MET A 140 11.16 -17.32 15.01
N THR A 141 11.43 -18.30 15.88
CA THR A 141 12.48 -19.32 15.65
C THR A 141 11.86 -20.71 15.70
N LYS A 142 12.21 -21.57 14.75
CA LYS A 142 11.86 -22.99 14.75
C LYS A 142 13.10 -23.82 14.50
N SER A 143 13.35 -24.83 15.34
CA SER A 143 14.55 -25.68 15.24
C SER A 143 15.86 -24.87 15.15
N LYS A 144 16.01 -23.85 15.99
CA LYS A 144 17.18 -22.93 16.04
C LYS A 144 17.37 -22.07 14.77
N LYS A 145 16.43 -22.09 13.81
CA LYS A 145 16.46 -21.27 12.60
C LYS A 145 15.47 -20.14 12.73
N VAL A 146 15.87 -18.90 12.44
CA VAL A 146 14.97 -17.77 12.36
C VAL A 146 14.07 -17.94 11.15
N LEU A 147 12.77 -17.72 11.35
CA LEU A 147 11.78 -17.76 10.27
C LEU A 147 11.75 -16.40 9.59
N GLU A 148 11.72 -16.39 8.27
CA GLU A 148 11.82 -15.17 7.49
C GLU A 148 11.20 -15.36 6.10
N ASP A 149 10.94 -14.24 5.43
CA ASP A 149 10.63 -14.15 4.01
C ASP A 149 11.51 -13.08 3.38
N ASN A 150 12.39 -13.48 2.45
CA ASN A 150 13.35 -12.57 1.79
C ASN A 150 14.15 -11.70 2.78
N GLY A 151 14.59 -12.29 3.89
CA GLY A 151 15.32 -11.61 4.95
C GLY A 151 14.48 -10.76 5.88
N ILE A 152 13.15 -10.74 5.73
CA ILE A 152 12.21 -10.03 6.60
C ILE A 152 11.72 -10.99 7.69
N TYR A 153 11.90 -10.64 8.95
CA TYR A 153 11.57 -11.52 10.09
C TYR A 153 10.15 -11.36 10.61
N SER A 154 9.55 -10.19 10.35
CA SER A 154 8.19 -9.84 10.79
C SER A 154 7.65 -8.66 10.01
N GLY A 155 6.36 -8.43 10.10
CA GLY A 155 5.76 -7.21 9.56
C GLY A 155 6.31 -5.94 10.20
N THR A 156 6.66 -5.97 11.49
CA THR A 156 7.32 -4.86 12.18
C THR A 156 8.71 -4.60 11.59
N ASP A 157 9.50 -5.65 11.34
CA ASP A 157 10.80 -5.55 10.68
C ASP A 157 10.68 -4.94 9.28
N LEU A 158 9.67 -5.36 8.49
CA LEU A 158 9.40 -4.75 7.19
C LEU A 158 9.18 -3.24 7.30
N VAL A 159 8.31 -2.80 8.22
CA VAL A 159 8.02 -1.37 8.42
C VAL A 159 9.29 -0.61 8.82
N TRP A 160 10.06 -1.16 9.77
CA TRP A 160 11.31 -0.56 10.22
C TRP A 160 12.30 -0.38 9.06
N ARG A 161 12.51 -1.41 8.24
CA ARG A 161 13.41 -1.35 7.07
C ARG A 161 12.92 -0.37 6.01
N CYS A 162 11.61 -0.30 5.76
CA CYS A 162 11.04 0.73 4.88
C CYS A 162 11.37 2.14 5.39
N VAL A 163 11.21 2.40 6.69
CA VAL A 163 11.57 3.69 7.30
C VAL A 163 13.06 3.98 7.16
N GLN A 164 13.93 2.99 7.43
CA GLN A 164 15.38 3.18 7.32
C GLN A 164 15.81 3.50 5.89
N ILE A 165 15.33 2.74 4.90
CA ILE A 165 15.72 2.97 3.50
C ILE A 165 15.27 4.35 3.02
N LEU A 166 14.03 4.76 3.36
CA LEU A 166 13.51 6.08 2.98
C LEU A 166 14.32 7.21 3.62
N ARG A 167 14.70 7.07 4.90
CA ARG A 167 15.55 8.06 5.61
C ARG A 167 16.95 8.13 5.02
N ASN A 168 17.59 6.99 4.76
CA ASN A 168 18.95 6.93 4.20
C ASN A 168 19.06 7.62 2.84
N TYR A 169 17.99 7.60 2.06
CA TYR A 169 17.92 8.29 0.77
C TYR A 169 17.22 9.65 0.82
N ASN A 170 16.96 10.20 2.03
CA ASN A 170 16.34 11.51 2.26
C ASN A 170 14.98 11.72 1.56
N PHE A 171 14.17 10.66 1.44
CA PHE A 171 12.82 10.79 0.93
C PHE A 171 11.87 11.35 1.99
N LYS A 172 10.98 12.27 1.57
CA LYS A 172 9.89 12.81 2.41
C LYS A 172 8.63 11.93 2.42
N THR A 173 8.65 10.82 1.70
CA THR A 173 7.57 9.82 1.67
C THR A 173 7.37 9.25 3.07
N GLN A 174 6.11 9.15 3.50
CA GLN A 174 5.70 8.62 4.80
C GLN A 174 5.15 7.20 4.68
#